data_63df091cab689fb589e77924a707c37c
#
_entry.id   63df091cab689fb589e77924a707c37c
#
_cell.length_a   1.000
_cell.length_b   1.000
_cell.length_c   1.000
_cell.angle_alpha   90.00
_cell.angle_beta   90.00
_cell.angle_gamma   90.00
#
_symmetry.space_group_name_H-M   'P 1'
#
loop_
_entity.id
_entity.type
_entity.pdbx_description
1 polymer ?
#
loop_
_entity_poly.entity_id
_entity_poly.type
_entity_poly.pdbx_seq_one_letter_code
_entity_poly.pdbx_strand_id
1 'polypeptide(L)'
;MNKKDFTFILPAAGKSSRFKTKKSKIFYNYRNKILISHVIDKCLNFTKNIIIISNKKNLKELKNNLKKYNDIKFKILIQKEQKGMGHAINIALSKVKTKYSSVIWPDQIYLSLFTIKKTINFFIKKKSILCFAVYKKKWPYVYVLRDKNKKFVDIIQTRETSKRIKFGESDCGIFVFKSKIMREKLKFLIKKNLIITSRTKEIDFLKSFKFLNKLGRIDTVKALSYKDAIGINFIKDLI
;
A
#
# COMPACT_ATOMS: atom_id res chain seq x y z
N MET A 1 6.71 -17.74 10.30
CA MET A 1 6.68 -16.25 10.45
C MET A 1 6.23 -15.93 11.87
N ASN A 2 7.00 -15.15 12.63
CA ASN A 2 6.53 -14.67 13.92
C ASN A 2 5.60 -13.46 13.69
N LYS A 3 4.33 -13.58 14.12
CA LYS A 3 3.32 -12.52 13.96
C LYS A 3 3.71 -11.20 14.66
N LYS A 4 4.55 -11.26 15.70
CA LYS A 4 5.04 -10.10 16.46
C LYS A 4 6.05 -9.26 15.66
N ASP A 5 6.67 -9.82 14.62
CA ASP A 5 7.69 -9.13 13.83
C ASP A 5 7.13 -8.23 12.72
N PHE A 6 5.80 -8.24 12.51
CA PHE A 6 5.14 -7.51 11.44
C PHE A 6 4.18 -6.43 11.94
N THR A 7 4.17 -5.29 11.23
CA THR A 7 3.13 -4.26 11.33
C THR A 7 2.52 -4.04 9.95
N PHE A 8 1.18 -4.08 9.85
CA PHE A 8 0.47 -3.59 8.68
C PHE A 8 0.20 -2.09 8.78
N ILE A 9 0.39 -1.39 7.67
CA ILE A 9 0.13 0.04 7.51
C ILE A 9 -0.96 0.20 6.46
N LEU A 10 -2.07 0.84 6.84
CA LEU A 10 -3.21 1.13 5.98
C LEU A 10 -3.33 2.65 5.79
N PRO A 11 -2.85 3.22 4.66
CA PRO A 11 -2.93 4.66 4.40
C PRO A 11 -4.35 5.03 3.90
N ALA A 12 -5.21 5.46 4.82
CA ALA A 12 -6.63 5.72 4.64
C ALA A 12 -7.00 7.21 4.70
N ALA A 13 -6.04 8.13 4.52
CA ALA A 13 -6.26 9.58 4.61
C ALA A 13 -6.69 10.23 3.28
N GLY A 14 -6.78 9.49 2.17
CA GLY A 14 -7.06 10.01 0.83
C GLY A 14 -8.42 10.69 0.68
N LYS A 15 -8.52 11.66 -0.25
CA LYS A 15 -9.74 12.44 -0.54
C LYS A 15 -10.87 11.64 -1.19
N SER A 16 -10.56 10.50 -1.81
CA SER A 16 -11.54 9.66 -2.53
C SER A 16 -12.32 10.39 -3.65
N SER A 17 -11.74 11.43 -4.24
CA SER A 17 -12.42 12.33 -5.19
C SER A 17 -13.06 11.62 -6.41
N ARG A 18 -12.45 10.53 -6.87
CA ARG A 18 -12.94 9.73 -8.00
C ARG A 18 -14.17 8.89 -7.67
N PHE A 19 -14.41 8.62 -6.39
CA PHE A 19 -15.51 7.76 -5.95
C PHE A 19 -16.86 8.49 -5.94
N LYS A 20 -16.87 9.84 -6.05
CA LYS A 20 -18.06 10.72 -6.15
C LYS A 20 -19.11 10.50 -5.05
N THR A 21 -18.72 10.17 -3.83
CA THR A 21 -19.61 10.06 -2.66
C THR A 21 -19.30 11.15 -1.64
N LYS A 22 -20.31 11.54 -0.83
CA LYS A 22 -20.15 12.52 0.27
C LYS A 22 -19.13 12.06 1.32
N LYS A 23 -19.02 10.74 1.51
CA LYS A 23 -18.08 10.11 2.44
C LYS A 23 -16.85 9.57 1.73
N SER A 24 -15.77 9.36 2.49
CA SER A 24 -14.59 8.67 1.97
C SER A 24 -14.94 7.25 1.52
N LYS A 25 -14.40 6.81 0.39
CA LYS A 25 -14.66 5.47 -0.18
C LYS A 25 -14.40 4.31 0.80
N ILE A 26 -13.47 4.48 1.76
CA ILE A 26 -13.15 3.44 2.74
C ILE A 26 -14.34 3.07 3.63
N PHE A 27 -15.36 3.96 3.74
CA PHE A 27 -16.60 3.73 4.49
C PHE A 27 -17.77 3.28 3.59
N TYR A 28 -17.54 3.09 2.31
CA TYR A 28 -18.57 2.55 1.44
C TYR A 28 -18.88 1.11 1.81
N ASN A 29 -20.18 0.80 1.95
CA ASN A 29 -20.62 -0.55 2.30
C ASN A 29 -20.66 -1.44 1.06
N TYR A 30 -20.00 -2.58 1.14
CA TYR A 30 -19.99 -3.60 0.11
C TYR A 30 -20.06 -4.97 0.80
N ARG A 31 -21.04 -5.81 0.42
CA ARG A 31 -21.28 -7.14 1.03
C ARG A 31 -21.31 -7.07 2.57
N ASN A 32 -22.14 -6.18 3.11
CA ASN A 32 -22.37 -5.96 4.55
C ASN A 32 -21.13 -5.52 5.36
N LYS A 33 -20.06 -5.03 4.69
CA LYS A 33 -18.87 -4.48 5.35
C LYS A 33 -18.38 -3.24 4.62
N ILE A 34 -17.83 -2.28 5.36
CA ILE A 34 -17.15 -1.13 4.74
C ILE A 34 -15.82 -1.59 4.12
N LEU A 35 -15.37 -0.91 3.04
CA LEU A 35 -14.22 -1.35 2.25
C LEU A 35 -12.97 -1.58 3.11
N ILE A 36 -12.64 -0.66 4.03
CA ILE A 36 -11.45 -0.82 4.88
C ILE A 36 -11.53 -2.07 5.77
N SER A 37 -12.73 -2.49 6.21
CA SER A 37 -12.90 -3.69 7.04
C SER A 37 -12.53 -4.96 6.30
N HIS A 38 -12.82 -5.05 4.99
CA HIS A 38 -12.38 -6.19 4.18
C HIS A 38 -10.86 -6.37 4.20
N VAL A 39 -10.12 -5.25 4.21
CA VAL A 39 -8.65 -5.28 4.26
C VAL A 39 -8.14 -5.56 5.67
N ILE A 40 -8.75 -4.96 6.71
CA ILE A 40 -8.39 -5.20 8.12
C ILE A 40 -8.54 -6.69 8.45
N ASP A 41 -9.67 -7.31 8.09
CA ASP A 41 -9.93 -8.73 8.37
C ASP A 41 -8.82 -9.63 7.79
N LYS A 42 -8.30 -9.28 6.60
CA LYS A 42 -7.18 -10.01 5.99
C LYS A 42 -5.87 -9.79 6.75
N CYS A 43 -5.58 -8.55 7.17
CA CYS A 43 -4.38 -8.23 7.95
C CYS A 43 -4.34 -8.99 9.27
N LEU A 44 -5.49 -9.15 9.94
CA LEU A 44 -5.62 -9.82 11.23
C LEU A 44 -5.25 -11.31 11.19
N ASN A 45 -5.29 -11.96 10.02
CA ASN A 45 -4.78 -13.32 9.86
C ASN A 45 -3.25 -13.40 10.09
N PHE A 46 -2.53 -12.30 9.95
CA PHE A 46 -1.07 -12.26 10.02
C PHE A 46 -0.55 -11.60 11.30
N THR A 47 -1.18 -10.52 11.78
CA THR A 47 -0.77 -9.81 12.99
C THR A 47 -1.90 -8.93 13.53
N LYS A 48 -1.85 -8.66 14.85
CA LYS A 48 -2.70 -7.63 15.51
C LYS A 48 -2.06 -6.22 15.45
N ASN A 49 -0.80 -6.08 14.98
CA ASN A 49 -0.12 -4.79 14.88
C ASN A 49 -0.55 -4.05 13.62
N ILE A 50 -1.58 -3.22 13.69
CA ILE A 50 -2.11 -2.46 12.55
C ILE A 50 -2.06 -0.96 12.86
N ILE A 51 -1.43 -0.20 11.95
CA ILE A 51 -1.41 1.26 11.96
C ILE A 51 -2.27 1.77 10.81
N ILE A 52 -3.25 2.62 11.12
CA ILE A 52 -4.13 3.23 10.12
C ILE A 52 -3.80 4.72 10.07
N ILE A 53 -3.49 5.24 8.88
CA ILE A 53 -3.31 6.67 8.67
C ILE A 53 -4.62 7.25 8.19
N SER A 54 -5.21 8.14 8.98
CA SER A 54 -6.46 8.82 8.67
C SER A 54 -6.25 10.34 8.54
N ASN A 55 -7.26 11.06 8.10
CA ASN A 55 -7.36 12.50 8.23
C ASN A 55 -8.34 12.87 9.36
N LYS A 56 -8.34 14.13 9.79
CA LYS A 56 -9.23 14.61 10.88
C LYS A 56 -10.71 14.35 10.56
N LYS A 57 -11.14 14.59 9.32
CA LYS A 57 -12.54 14.45 8.86
C LYS A 57 -13.05 13.02 9.04
N ASN A 58 -12.21 12.02 8.75
CA ASN A 58 -12.58 10.61 8.78
C ASN A 58 -12.42 9.95 10.16
N LEU A 59 -11.78 10.64 11.13
CA LEU A 59 -11.36 10.02 12.38
C LEU A 59 -12.52 9.47 13.23
N LYS A 60 -13.61 10.25 13.38
CA LYS A 60 -14.78 9.87 14.19
C LYS A 60 -15.43 8.62 13.60
N GLU A 61 -15.71 8.62 12.30
CA GLU A 61 -16.35 7.51 11.61
C GLU A 61 -15.45 6.26 11.60
N LEU A 62 -14.13 6.43 11.40
CA LEU A 62 -13.17 5.33 11.50
C LEU A 62 -13.18 4.68 12.89
N LYS A 63 -13.07 5.48 13.95
CA LYS A 63 -13.11 4.96 15.34
C LYS A 63 -14.40 4.18 15.61
N ASN A 64 -15.55 4.69 15.19
CA ASN A 64 -16.82 4.02 15.38
C ASN A 64 -16.88 2.66 14.67
N ASN A 65 -16.41 2.59 13.42
CA ASN A 65 -16.37 1.34 12.66
C ASN A 65 -15.34 0.33 13.20
N LEU A 66 -14.31 0.77 13.94
CA LEU A 66 -13.30 -0.09 14.53
C LEU A 66 -13.74 -0.69 15.88
N LYS A 67 -14.79 -0.17 16.52
CA LYS A 67 -15.32 -0.70 17.80
C LYS A 67 -15.69 -2.19 17.73
N LYS A 68 -16.12 -2.68 16.56
CA LYS A 68 -16.44 -4.09 16.35
C LYS A 68 -15.25 -5.07 16.51
N TYR A 69 -14.02 -4.54 16.54
CA TYR A 69 -12.80 -5.32 16.76
C TYR A 69 -12.34 -5.18 18.21
N ASN A 70 -13.14 -5.64 19.17
CA ASN A 70 -12.97 -5.39 20.60
C ASN A 70 -11.57 -5.76 21.14
N ASP A 71 -10.98 -6.86 20.65
CA ASP A 71 -9.67 -7.37 21.09
C ASP A 71 -8.47 -6.76 20.36
N ILE A 72 -8.70 -5.79 19.47
CA ILE A 72 -7.65 -5.22 18.63
C ILE A 72 -7.39 -3.77 18.99
N LYS A 73 -6.16 -3.48 19.41
CA LYS A 73 -5.71 -2.11 19.68
C LYS A 73 -5.09 -1.49 18.42
N PHE A 74 -5.92 -0.85 17.60
CA PHE A 74 -5.45 -0.13 16.41
C PHE A 74 -4.68 1.12 16.80
N LYS A 75 -3.56 1.38 16.10
CA LYS A 75 -2.86 2.65 16.18
C LYS A 75 -3.32 3.56 15.05
N ILE A 76 -4.12 4.58 15.36
CA ILE A 76 -4.60 5.55 14.37
C ILE A 76 -3.71 6.79 14.45
N LEU A 77 -3.13 7.20 13.32
CA LEU A 77 -2.32 8.40 13.19
C LEU A 77 -2.96 9.35 12.18
N ILE A 78 -2.82 10.65 12.41
CA ILE A 78 -3.45 11.67 11.57
C ILE A 78 -2.43 12.25 10.58
N GLN A 79 -2.77 12.18 9.30
CA GLN A 79 -2.13 12.95 8.26
C GLN A 79 -2.83 14.33 8.20
N LYS A 80 -2.22 15.35 8.82
CA LYS A 80 -2.80 16.70 8.87
C LYS A 80 -2.92 17.31 7.47
N GLU A 81 -1.86 17.22 6.68
CA GLU A 81 -1.80 17.69 5.29
C GLU A 81 -1.68 16.51 4.35
N GLN A 82 -2.54 16.46 3.35
CA GLN A 82 -2.60 15.34 2.39
C GLN A 82 -1.52 15.46 1.30
N LYS A 83 -0.26 15.38 1.72
CA LYS A 83 0.93 15.46 0.85
C LYS A 83 1.25 14.15 0.10
N GLY A 84 0.27 13.27 -0.10
CA GLY A 84 0.43 12.02 -0.83
C GLY A 84 0.76 10.80 0.03
N MET A 85 0.89 9.65 -0.64
CA MET A 85 1.01 8.33 -0.03
C MET A 85 2.33 8.15 0.73
N GLY A 86 3.45 8.65 0.17
CA GLY A 86 4.76 8.58 0.81
C GLY A 86 4.79 9.35 2.14
N HIS A 87 4.07 10.48 2.23
CA HIS A 87 3.94 11.22 3.48
C HIS A 87 3.16 10.41 4.53
N ALA A 88 2.03 9.80 4.15
CA ALA A 88 1.23 8.96 5.05
C ALA A 88 2.05 7.78 5.61
N ILE A 89 2.78 7.09 4.74
CA ILE A 89 3.62 5.95 5.13
C ILE A 89 4.79 6.39 6.01
N ASN A 90 5.40 7.55 5.75
CA ASN A 90 6.46 8.10 6.59
C ASN A 90 5.97 8.40 8.02
N ILE A 91 4.76 8.96 8.17
CA ILE A 91 4.10 9.15 9.47
C ILE A 91 3.93 7.81 10.19
N ALA A 92 3.45 6.76 9.50
CA ALA A 92 3.30 5.44 10.08
C ALA A 92 4.64 4.86 10.54
N LEU A 93 5.65 4.92 9.68
CA LEU A 93 6.98 4.36 9.94
C LEU A 93 7.68 4.98 11.14
N SER A 94 7.40 6.25 11.49
CA SER A 94 7.92 6.88 12.70
C SER A 94 7.45 6.18 13.99
N LYS A 95 6.37 5.42 13.92
CA LYS A 95 5.74 4.73 15.06
C LYS A 95 5.80 3.20 14.97
N VAL A 96 6.35 2.64 13.89
CA VAL A 96 6.59 1.20 13.74
C VAL A 96 7.78 0.79 14.61
N LYS A 97 7.62 -0.29 15.38
CA LYS A 97 8.70 -0.89 16.22
C LYS A 97 9.12 -2.27 15.69
N THR A 98 8.34 -2.88 14.82
CA THR A 98 8.57 -4.23 14.29
C THR A 98 9.67 -4.25 13.23
N LYS A 99 10.32 -5.40 13.09
CA LYS A 99 11.40 -5.64 12.11
C LYS A 99 10.94 -5.45 10.67
N TYR A 100 9.70 -5.85 10.39
CA TYR A 100 9.10 -5.82 9.07
C TYR A 100 7.79 -5.04 9.08
N SER A 101 7.48 -4.42 7.94
CA SER A 101 6.19 -3.78 7.72
C SER A 101 5.61 -4.19 6.38
N SER A 102 4.29 -4.16 6.31
CA SER A 102 3.56 -4.29 5.06
C SER A 102 2.60 -3.13 4.90
N VAL A 103 2.66 -2.46 3.75
CA VAL A 103 1.61 -1.54 3.34
C VAL A 103 0.60 -2.30 2.51
N ILE A 104 -0.70 -2.12 2.80
CA ILE A 104 -1.79 -2.53 1.91
C ILE A 104 -2.67 -1.31 1.66
N TRP A 105 -2.99 -1.07 0.37
CA TRP A 105 -3.95 -0.03 0.02
C TRP A 105 -5.34 -0.38 0.56
N PRO A 106 -6.03 0.51 1.29
CA PRO A 106 -7.33 0.18 1.93
C PRO A 106 -8.47 -0.09 0.95
N ASP A 107 -8.24 0.12 -0.34
CA ASP A 107 -9.17 -0.16 -1.43
C ASP A 107 -8.89 -1.48 -2.18
N GLN A 108 -7.93 -2.27 -1.72
CA GLN A 108 -7.58 -3.59 -2.28
C GLN A 108 -8.41 -4.71 -1.63
N ILE A 109 -9.73 -4.58 -1.72
CA ILE A 109 -10.64 -5.51 -1.04
C ILE A 109 -10.65 -6.93 -1.64
N TYR A 110 -10.21 -7.07 -2.88
CA TYR A 110 -10.12 -8.38 -3.56
C TYR A 110 -8.77 -9.06 -3.41
N LEU A 111 -7.77 -8.38 -2.82
CA LEU A 111 -6.46 -8.98 -2.58
C LEU A 111 -6.60 -10.25 -1.73
N SER A 112 -6.22 -11.41 -2.26
CA SER A 112 -6.40 -12.70 -1.63
C SER A 112 -5.43 -12.94 -0.46
N LEU A 113 -5.86 -13.70 0.55
CA LEU A 113 -4.98 -14.16 1.62
C LEU A 113 -3.78 -14.96 1.09
N PHE A 114 -3.99 -15.71 0.00
CA PHE A 114 -2.93 -16.45 -0.67
C PHE A 114 -1.83 -15.52 -1.18
N THR A 115 -2.20 -14.46 -1.92
CA THR A 115 -1.23 -13.49 -2.45
C THR A 115 -0.50 -12.75 -1.34
N ILE A 116 -1.19 -12.36 -0.26
CA ILE A 116 -0.56 -11.75 0.93
C ILE A 116 0.48 -12.71 1.53
N LYS A 117 0.08 -13.96 1.82
CA LYS A 117 0.96 -14.99 2.39
C LYS A 117 2.15 -15.29 1.51
N LYS A 118 1.93 -15.43 0.19
CA LYS A 118 2.97 -15.68 -0.80
C LYS A 118 3.99 -14.54 -0.82
N THR A 119 3.53 -13.27 -0.80
CA THR A 119 4.41 -12.10 -0.80
C THR A 119 5.28 -12.04 0.44
N ILE A 120 4.68 -12.26 1.62
CA ILE A 120 5.41 -12.27 2.90
C ILE A 120 6.43 -13.41 2.96
N ASN A 121 6.02 -14.64 2.59
CA ASN A 121 6.90 -15.81 2.65
C ASN A 121 8.08 -15.67 1.67
N PHE A 122 7.83 -15.15 0.46
CA PHE A 122 8.88 -14.91 -0.52
C PHE A 122 9.87 -13.85 -0.03
N PHE A 123 9.37 -12.73 0.52
CA PHE A 123 10.17 -11.67 1.13
C PHE A 123 11.14 -12.22 2.19
N ILE A 124 10.63 -13.06 3.10
CA ILE A 124 11.43 -13.67 4.17
C ILE A 124 12.45 -14.64 3.58
N LYS A 125 12.00 -15.59 2.72
CA LYS A 125 12.86 -16.62 2.12
C LYS A 125 14.02 -16.01 1.32
N LYS A 126 13.76 -14.96 0.56
CA LYS A 126 14.77 -14.30 -0.29
C LYS A 126 15.57 -13.21 0.43
N LYS A 127 15.25 -12.93 1.71
CA LYS A 127 15.87 -11.86 2.52
C LYS A 127 15.80 -10.49 1.84
N SER A 128 14.76 -10.25 1.03
CA SER A 128 14.56 -9.03 0.27
C SER A 128 14.50 -7.80 1.19
N ILE A 129 14.84 -6.63 0.67
CA ILE A 129 14.57 -5.37 1.39
C ILE A 129 13.15 -4.87 1.15
N LEU A 130 12.62 -5.20 -0.04
CA LEU A 130 11.23 -4.93 -0.46
C LEU A 130 10.75 -6.09 -1.34
N CYS A 131 9.51 -6.52 -1.14
CA CYS A 131 8.81 -7.45 -2.02
C CYS A 131 7.36 -7.02 -2.18
N PHE A 132 6.83 -7.11 -3.38
CA PHE A 132 5.45 -6.77 -3.66
C PHE A 132 4.81 -7.69 -4.70
N ALA A 133 3.48 -7.81 -4.65
CA ALA A 133 2.74 -8.61 -5.61
C ALA A 133 2.49 -7.83 -6.90
N VAL A 134 2.55 -8.53 -8.03
CA VAL A 134 2.29 -7.99 -9.37
C VAL A 134 1.34 -8.87 -10.16
N TYR A 135 0.61 -8.24 -11.08
CA TYR A 135 -0.22 -8.93 -12.07
C TYR A 135 -0.11 -8.23 -13.43
N LYS A 136 -0.02 -9.01 -14.50
CA LYS A 136 -0.01 -8.48 -15.86
C LYS A 136 -1.43 -8.14 -16.30
N LYS A 137 -1.65 -6.89 -16.74
CA LYS A 137 -2.97 -6.44 -17.20
C LYS A 137 -2.86 -5.41 -18.32
N LYS A 138 -3.98 -5.23 -19.04
CA LYS A 138 -4.14 -4.14 -20.01
C LYS A 138 -4.24 -2.81 -19.28
N TRP A 139 -3.64 -1.75 -19.85
CA TRP A 139 -3.71 -0.38 -19.37
C TRP A 139 -3.40 -0.24 -17.87
N PRO A 140 -2.24 -0.72 -17.41
CA PRO A 140 -1.89 -0.63 -15.99
C PRO A 140 -1.76 0.83 -15.54
N TYR A 141 -2.40 1.18 -14.42
CA TYR A 141 -2.25 2.49 -13.80
C TYR A 141 -0.85 2.69 -13.20
N VAL A 142 -0.27 1.62 -12.72
CA VAL A 142 1.12 1.54 -12.25
C VAL A 142 1.83 0.48 -13.08
N TYR A 143 3.01 0.77 -13.57
CA TYR A 143 3.78 -0.11 -14.43
C TYR A 143 5.17 -0.40 -13.85
N VAL A 144 5.49 -1.69 -13.74
CA VAL A 144 6.80 -2.16 -13.23
C VAL A 144 7.78 -2.26 -14.40
N LEU A 145 8.88 -1.51 -14.29
CA LEU A 145 10.00 -1.58 -15.23
C LEU A 145 11.00 -2.64 -14.81
N ARG A 146 11.47 -3.42 -15.79
CA ARG A 146 12.52 -4.43 -15.62
C ARG A 146 13.64 -4.24 -16.61
N ASP A 147 14.83 -4.66 -16.23
CA ASP A 147 15.98 -4.76 -17.15
C ASP A 147 15.87 -6.00 -18.06
N LYS A 148 16.88 -6.17 -18.93
CA LYS A 148 17.01 -7.33 -19.83
C LYS A 148 17.04 -8.68 -19.10
N ASN A 149 17.48 -8.69 -17.85
CA ASN A 149 17.53 -9.87 -16.97
C ASN A 149 16.25 -10.04 -16.13
N LYS A 150 15.17 -9.33 -16.46
CA LYS A 150 13.87 -9.32 -15.75
C LYS A 150 13.96 -8.85 -14.28
N LYS A 151 15.05 -8.21 -13.88
CA LYS A 151 15.18 -7.62 -12.53
C LYS A 151 14.41 -6.32 -12.44
N PHE A 152 13.90 -6.01 -11.26
CA PHE A 152 13.23 -4.75 -10.99
C PHE A 152 14.18 -3.55 -11.20
N VAL A 153 13.72 -2.54 -11.92
CA VAL A 153 14.43 -1.27 -12.14
C VAL A 153 13.70 -0.11 -11.49
N ASP A 154 12.44 0.08 -11.85
CA ASP A 154 11.61 1.20 -11.38
C ASP A 154 10.12 0.84 -11.45
N ILE A 155 9.30 1.73 -10.93
CA ILE A 155 7.85 1.65 -11.01
C ILE A 155 7.29 3.02 -11.41
N ILE A 156 6.48 3.04 -12.46
CA ILE A 156 5.95 4.27 -13.06
C ILE A 156 4.46 4.34 -12.86
N GLN A 157 3.97 5.48 -12.38
CA GLN A 157 2.54 5.79 -12.38
C GLN A 157 2.18 6.48 -13.71
N THR A 158 1.24 5.91 -14.46
CA THR A 158 0.84 6.45 -15.79
C THR A 158 0.25 7.85 -15.70
N ARG A 159 -0.33 8.24 -14.56
CA ARG A 159 -0.82 9.62 -14.32
C ARG A 159 0.30 10.67 -14.27
N GLU A 160 1.55 10.26 -13.99
CA GLU A 160 2.71 11.14 -13.85
C GLU A 160 3.57 11.18 -15.13
N THR A 161 3.15 10.50 -16.20
CA THR A 161 3.84 10.46 -17.49
C THR A 161 2.84 10.59 -18.64
N SER A 162 3.31 11.03 -19.82
CA SER A 162 2.55 11.00 -21.06
C SER A 162 2.57 9.61 -21.74
N LYS A 163 3.42 8.70 -21.29
CA LYS A 163 3.56 7.35 -21.88
C LYS A 163 2.31 6.51 -21.58
N ARG A 164 1.64 6.04 -22.63
CA ARG A 164 0.55 5.06 -22.53
C ARG A 164 1.12 3.66 -22.70
N ILE A 165 0.95 2.83 -21.67
CA ILE A 165 1.43 1.45 -21.70
C ILE A 165 0.21 0.55 -21.90
N LYS A 166 0.15 -0.13 -23.08
CA LYS A 166 -1.00 -0.98 -23.44
C LYS A 166 -1.12 -2.23 -22.57
N PHE A 167 0.01 -2.84 -22.19
CA PHE A 167 0.05 -4.07 -21.40
C PHE A 167 1.32 -4.15 -20.56
N GLY A 168 1.19 -4.62 -19.30
CA GLY A 168 2.35 -4.77 -18.42
C GLY A 168 2.03 -5.19 -17.01
N GLU A 169 3.07 -5.37 -16.21
CA GLU A 169 2.92 -5.70 -14.80
C GLU A 169 2.52 -4.47 -13.99
N SER A 170 1.46 -4.60 -13.20
CA SER A 170 1.01 -3.61 -12.23
C SER A 170 1.14 -4.17 -10.83
N ASP A 171 1.37 -3.31 -9.83
CA ASP A 171 1.28 -3.74 -8.43
C ASP A 171 -0.15 -4.14 -8.05
N CYS A 172 -0.25 -4.96 -7.01
CA CYS A 172 -1.52 -5.41 -6.42
C CYS A 172 -1.80 -4.71 -5.07
N GLY A 173 -1.14 -3.60 -4.79
CA GLY A 173 -1.38 -2.79 -3.59
C GLY A 173 -0.91 -3.41 -2.28
N ILE A 174 -0.01 -4.40 -2.33
CA ILE A 174 0.70 -4.96 -1.16
C ILE A 174 2.20 -4.83 -1.33
N PHE A 175 2.88 -4.28 -0.30
CA PHE A 175 4.32 -4.02 -0.27
C PHE A 175 4.89 -4.43 1.09
N VAL A 176 5.79 -5.40 1.10
CA VAL A 176 6.43 -5.93 2.32
C VAL A 176 7.89 -5.49 2.34
N PHE A 177 8.37 -4.93 3.43
CA PHE A 177 9.73 -4.37 3.49
C PHE A 177 10.35 -4.42 4.90
N LYS A 178 11.68 -4.24 4.96
CA LYS A 178 12.42 -4.05 6.22
C LYS A 178 12.12 -2.65 6.77
N SER A 179 11.49 -2.59 7.95
CA SER A 179 10.96 -1.34 8.54
C SER A 179 12.03 -0.26 8.71
N LYS A 180 13.20 -0.61 9.24
CA LYS A 180 14.31 0.33 9.47
C LYS A 180 14.81 0.94 8.16
N ILE A 181 15.12 0.10 7.16
CA ILE A 181 15.64 0.55 5.87
C ILE A 181 14.64 1.49 5.17
N MET A 182 13.37 1.10 5.13
CA MET A 182 12.33 1.92 4.50
C MET A 182 12.15 3.26 5.23
N ARG A 183 12.14 3.26 6.55
CA ARG A 183 12.01 4.48 7.38
C ARG A 183 13.13 5.48 7.08
N GLU A 184 14.37 5.02 7.15
CA GLU A 184 15.54 5.88 6.95
C GLU A 184 15.58 6.42 5.53
N LYS A 185 15.37 5.54 4.55
CA LYS A 185 15.42 5.94 3.14
C LYS A 185 14.29 6.88 2.77
N LEU A 186 13.05 6.59 3.18
CA LEU A 186 11.89 7.42 2.86
C LEU A 186 12.03 8.81 3.50
N LYS A 187 12.45 8.89 4.77
CA LYS A 187 12.74 10.16 5.46
C LYS A 187 13.79 10.99 4.73
N PHE A 188 14.89 10.36 4.29
CA PHE A 188 15.94 11.02 3.52
C PHE A 188 15.43 11.55 2.18
N LEU A 189 14.70 10.71 1.42
CA LEU A 189 14.19 11.07 0.09
C LEU A 189 13.17 12.22 0.16
N ILE A 190 12.33 12.24 1.20
CA ILE A 190 11.39 13.33 1.47
C ILE A 190 12.14 14.62 1.77
N LYS A 191 13.13 14.59 2.68
CA LYS A 191 13.95 15.76 3.04
C LYS A 191 14.66 16.37 1.83
N LYS A 192 15.08 15.52 0.86
CA LYS A 192 15.77 15.95 -0.36
C LYS A 192 14.82 16.21 -1.54
N ASN A 193 13.50 16.16 -1.36
CA ASN A 193 12.47 16.34 -2.39
C ASN A 193 12.61 15.41 -3.62
N LEU A 194 13.25 14.24 -3.47
CA LEU A 194 13.59 13.33 -4.58
C LEU A 194 12.42 12.46 -5.06
N ILE A 195 11.34 12.40 -4.30
CA ILE A 195 10.16 11.58 -4.59
C ILE A 195 8.86 12.39 -4.71
N ILE A 196 8.98 13.68 -4.97
CA ILE A 196 7.82 14.52 -5.32
C ILE A 196 7.46 14.26 -6.78
N THR A 197 6.17 14.09 -7.05
CA THR A 197 5.65 13.91 -8.40
C THR A 197 5.57 15.24 -9.15
N SER A 198 5.75 15.18 -10.48
CA SER A 198 5.79 16.40 -11.31
C SER A 198 4.40 17.04 -11.46
N ARG A 199 3.36 16.23 -11.65
CA ARG A 199 1.99 16.71 -11.92
C ARG A 199 1.20 16.97 -10.64
N THR A 200 1.12 15.99 -9.74
CA THR A 200 0.29 16.09 -8.53
C THR A 200 1.00 16.75 -7.35
N LYS A 201 2.32 16.98 -7.44
CA LYS A 201 3.16 17.52 -6.35
C LYS A 201 3.07 16.72 -5.05
N GLU A 202 2.66 15.46 -5.14
CA GLU A 202 2.54 14.54 -4.01
C GLU A 202 3.88 13.85 -3.72
N ILE A 203 4.12 13.54 -2.44
CA ILE A 203 5.21 12.66 -2.01
C ILE A 203 4.82 11.23 -2.35
N ASP A 204 5.52 10.64 -3.32
CA ASP A 204 5.18 9.34 -3.91
C ASP A 204 5.98 8.21 -3.26
N PHE A 205 5.28 7.28 -2.63
CA PHE A 205 5.88 6.09 -2.04
C PHE A 205 6.56 5.18 -3.07
N LEU A 206 5.92 4.99 -4.22
CA LEU A 206 6.41 4.08 -5.25
C LEU A 206 7.71 4.59 -5.87
N LYS A 207 7.85 5.90 -6.07
CA LYS A 207 9.11 6.53 -6.52
C LYS A 207 10.32 6.22 -5.62
N SER A 208 10.10 5.85 -4.36
CA SER A 208 11.20 5.47 -3.46
C SER A 208 11.87 4.16 -3.85
N PHE A 209 11.20 3.28 -4.61
CA PHE A 209 11.66 1.91 -4.87
C PHE A 209 12.93 1.86 -5.69
N LYS A 210 13.07 2.71 -6.72
CA LYS A 210 14.33 2.80 -7.49
C LYS A 210 15.55 3.14 -6.65
N PHE A 211 15.35 3.93 -5.59
CA PHE A 211 16.44 4.29 -4.67
C PHE A 211 16.74 3.17 -3.66
N LEU A 212 15.76 2.33 -3.32
CA LEU A 212 15.94 1.14 -2.51
C LEU A 212 16.70 0.05 -3.27
N ASN A 213 16.49 -0.06 -4.58
CA ASN A 213 17.15 -1.06 -5.43
C ASN A 213 18.69 -1.00 -5.35
N LYS A 214 19.25 0.18 -5.02
CA LYS A 214 20.69 0.36 -4.77
C LYS A 214 21.16 -0.16 -3.40
N LEU A 215 20.25 -0.42 -2.47
CA LEU A 215 20.54 -0.86 -1.10
C LEU A 215 20.42 -2.37 -0.91
N GLY A 216 19.81 -3.06 -1.87
CA GLY A 216 19.63 -4.50 -1.82
C GLY A 216 18.48 -5.00 -2.68
N ARG A 217 18.18 -6.26 -2.53
CA ARG A 217 17.27 -6.98 -3.41
C ARG A 217 15.81 -6.51 -3.28
N ILE A 218 15.22 -6.14 -4.42
CA ILE A 218 13.79 -5.94 -4.58
C ILE A 218 13.22 -7.09 -5.39
N ASP A 219 12.19 -7.73 -4.87
CA ASP A 219 11.54 -8.87 -5.50
C ASP A 219 10.06 -8.58 -5.77
N THR A 220 9.53 -9.35 -6.71
CA THR A 220 8.09 -9.37 -6.97
C THR A 220 7.57 -10.80 -6.98
N VAL A 221 6.30 -10.97 -6.66
CA VAL A 221 5.60 -12.25 -6.78
C VAL A 221 4.39 -12.10 -7.67
N LYS A 222 4.12 -13.07 -8.54
CA LYS A 222 2.89 -13.10 -9.32
C LYS A 222 1.70 -13.36 -8.39
N ALA A 223 0.71 -12.48 -8.43
CA ALA A 223 -0.54 -12.62 -7.71
C ALA A 223 -1.35 -13.83 -8.19
N LEU A 224 -2.28 -14.29 -7.37
CA LEU A 224 -3.11 -15.46 -7.65
C LEU A 224 -4.01 -15.25 -8.88
N SER A 225 -4.67 -14.09 -8.95
CA SER A 225 -5.63 -13.77 -9.99
C SER A 225 -5.65 -12.30 -10.36
N TYR A 226 -6.34 -11.96 -11.43
CA TYR A 226 -6.56 -10.56 -11.82
C TYR A 226 -7.31 -9.76 -10.75
N LYS A 227 -8.17 -10.42 -9.96
CA LYS A 227 -8.92 -9.77 -8.87
C LYS A 227 -7.99 -9.15 -7.82
N ASP A 228 -6.84 -9.78 -7.55
CA ASP A 228 -5.83 -9.24 -6.64
C ASP A 228 -5.27 -7.87 -7.09
N ALA A 229 -5.37 -7.55 -8.39
CA ALA A 229 -4.89 -6.29 -8.96
C ALA A 229 -6.00 -5.24 -9.17
N ILE A 230 -7.20 -5.48 -8.61
CA ILE A 230 -8.32 -4.54 -8.67
C ILE A 230 -8.33 -3.68 -7.40
N GLY A 231 -7.95 -2.40 -7.53
CA GLY A 231 -8.18 -1.40 -6.49
C GLY A 231 -9.48 -0.65 -6.76
N ILE A 232 -10.30 -0.49 -5.74
CA ILE A 232 -11.60 0.19 -5.86
C ILE A 232 -11.40 1.70 -5.98
N ASN A 233 -11.51 2.22 -7.18
CA ASN A 233 -11.42 3.65 -7.49
C ASN A 233 -12.77 4.27 -7.86
N PHE A 234 -13.65 3.46 -8.41
CA PHE A 234 -15.01 3.80 -8.83
C PHE A 234 -15.99 2.74 -8.29
N ILE A 235 -17.28 3.08 -8.19
CA ILE A 235 -18.32 2.11 -7.76
C ILE A 235 -18.37 0.89 -8.71
N LYS A 236 -18.17 1.10 -10.01
CA LYS A 236 -18.12 0.01 -11.02
C LYS A 236 -16.98 -1.00 -10.84
N ASP A 237 -15.98 -0.70 -10.01
CA ASP A 237 -14.89 -1.63 -9.70
C ASP A 237 -15.32 -2.71 -8.69
N LEU A 238 -16.52 -2.57 -8.11
CA LEU A 238 -17.13 -3.56 -7.22
C LEU A 238 -17.79 -4.67 -8.05
N ILE A 239 -17.32 -5.91 -7.88
CA ILE A 239 -17.73 -7.11 -8.64
C ILE A 239 -18.25 -8.22 -7.71
#